data_00abe715dde128f1013365fd594ff0ae
#
_entry.id   00abe715dde128f1013365fd594ff0ae
#
_cell.length_a   1.000
_cell.length_b   1.000
_cell.length_c   1.000
_cell.angle_alpha   90.00
_cell.angle_beta   90.00
_cell.angle_gamma   90.00
#
_symmetry.space_group_name_H-M   'P 1'
#
loop_
_entity.id
_entity.type
_entity.pdbx_description
1 polymer ?
#
loop_
_entity_poly.entity_id
_entity_poly.type
_entity_poly.pdbx_seq_one_letter_code
_entity_poly.pdbx_strand_id
1 'polypeptide(L)'
;MPDQYGRYLKRGDKGRRKGDWDEFTVYIFCPQKYYCANSEAKKYMRFRSYETFKEYFDKKGDILSHVRSQQLAQAITKAKKPPEANVDKNANAFFKQYLQFQREHYPTLDMRTSKTSSGWWPHYGTRLGDTYIYHKTQEGSVILIFPNATAHMDTLQEIASWLRDHGLPGVFATTASKSIALSTDVPKLKVTEPFEHTSKPDLKACLDAVQALTDFANTVDAAQRISAIKKAKK
;
A
#
# COMPACT_ATOMS: atom_id res chain seq x y z
N MET A 1 8.77 -9.28 0.06
CA MET A 1 9.09 -9.99 -1.20
C MET A 1 9.22 -11.45 -0.86
N PRO A 2 8.39 -12.33 -1.39
CA PRO A 2 8.47 -13.75 -1.08
C PRO A 2 9.78 -14.35 -1.61
N ASP A 3 10.37 -15.25 -0.81
CA ASP A 3 11.54 -16.09 -1.11
C ASP A 3 12.81 -15.33 -1.57
N GLN A 4 13.21 -14.32 -0.80
CA GLN A 4 14.47 -13.62 -1.07
C GLN A 4 15.70 -14.55 -0.93
N TYR A 5 15.69 -15.44 0.06
CA TYR A 5 16.77 -16.39 0.31
C TYR A 5 16.95 -17.35 -0.87
N GLY A 6 15.87 -17.97 -1.36
CA GLY A 6 15.94 -18.88 -2.50
C GLY A 6 16.46 -18.21 -3.78
N ARG A 7 16.15 -16.91 -3.98
CA ARG A 7 16.70 -16.15 -5.12
C ARG A 7 18.22 -15.95 -5.01
N TYR A 8 18.75 -15.73 -3.81
CA TYR A 8 20.19 -15.61 -3.60
C TYR A 8 20.91 -16.96 -3.78
N LEU A 9 20.32 -18.07 -3.30
CA LEU A 9 20.85 -19.41 -3.56
C LEU A 9 20.92 -19.70 -5.06
N LYS A 10 19.83 -19.47 -5.80
CA LYS A 10 19.80 -19.65 -7.26
C LYS A 10 20.86 -18.81 -7.99
N ARG A 11 21.09 -17.57 -7.52
CA ARG A 11 22.15 -16.70 -8.09
C ARG A 11 23.54 -17.25 -7.80
N GLY A 12 23.79 -17.70 -6.57
CA GLY A 12 25.04 -18.32 -6.17
C GLY A 12 25.35 -19.58 -6.99
N ASP A 13 24.40 -20.50 -7.09
CA ASP A 13 24.53 -21.72 -7.89
C ASP A 13 24.75 -21.43 -9.39
N LYS A 14 24.07 -20.42 -9.92
CA LYS A 14 24.26 -20.01 -11.31
C LYS A 14 25.69 -19.52 -11.59
N GLY A 15 26.26 -18.70 -10.69
CA GLY A 15 27.63 -18.21 -10.83
C GLY A 15 28.65 -19.35 -10.68
N ARG A 16 28.46 -20.26 -9.73
CA ARG A 16 29.30 -21.45 -9.57
C ARG A 16 29.31 -22.30 -10.84
N ARG A 17 28.15 -22.57 -11.45
CA ARG A 17 28.06 -23.32 -12.72
C ARG A 17 28.72 -22.61 -13.89
N LYS A 18 28.85 -21.28 -13.84
CA LYS A 18 29.53 -20.48 -14.88
C LYS A 18 31.05 -20.36 -14.65
N GLY A 19 31.55 -20.79 -13.49
CA GLY A 19 32.93 -20.60 -13.10
C GLY A 19 33.26 -19.18 -12.62
N ASP A 20 32.23 -18.37 -12.27
CA ASP A 20 32.45 -17.03 -11.72
C ASP A 20 33.06 -17.09 -10.30
N TRP A 21 32.82 -18.20 -9.57
CA TRP A 21 33.38 -18.54 -8.25
C TRP A 21 33.24 -20.04 -7.97
N ASP A 22 34.14 -20.57 -7.14
CA ASP A 22 34.15 -21.99 -6.74
C ASP A 22 33.12 -22.28 -5.64
N GLU A 23 33.02 -21.37 -4.67
CA GLU A 23 32.11 -21.44 -3.55
C GLU A 23 31.37 -20.12 -3.30
N PHE A 24 30.23 -20.17 -2.65
CA PHE A 24 29.52 -19.00 -2.19
C PHE A 24 28.84 -19.23 -0.84
N THR A 25 28.66 -18.15 -0.10
CA THR A 25 27.89 -18.15 1.15
C THR A 25 26.91 -17.02 1.16
N VAL A 26 25.66 -17.32 1.52
CA VAL A 26 24.60 -16.30 1.63
C VAL A 26 24.46 -15.88 3.10
N TYR A 27 24.77 -14.60 3.34
CA TYR A 27 24.63 -13.99 4.66
C TYR A 27 23.35 -13.19 4.75
N ILE A 28 22.73 -13.18 5.94
CA ILE A 28 21.83 -12.09 6.31
C ILE A 28 22.56 -11.14 7.26
N PHE A 29 22.46 -9.85 6.97
CA PHE A 29 23.00 -8.78 7.80
C PHE A 29 21.84 -7.90 8.26
N CYS A 30 21.49 -7.98 9.54
CA CYS A 30 20.32 -7.31 10.11
C CYS A 30 20.46 -7.14 11.63
N PRO A 31 19.61 -6.33 12.30
CA PRO A 31 19.56 -6.26 13.75
C PRO A 31 19.26 -7.61 14.38
N GLN A 32 19.90 -7.91 15.53
CA GLN A 32 19.69 -9.15 16.29
C GLN A 32 18.20 -9.42 16.57
N LYS A 33 17.46 -8.38 16.98
CA LYS A 33 16.03 -8.47 17.24
C LYS A 33 15.22 -8.95 16.02
N TYR A 34 15.55 -8.45 14.82
CA TYR A 34 14.91 -8.89 13.58
C TYR A 34 15.18 -10.37 13.29
N TYR A 35 16.45 -10.79 13.42
CA TYR A 35 16.83 -12.19 13.21
C TYR A 35 16.08 -13.12 14.15
N CYS A 36 15.99 -12.77 15.43
CA CYS A 36 15.30 -13.59 16.44
C CYS A 36 13.79 -13.72 16.17
N ALA A 37 13.17 -12.64 15.68
CA ALA A 37 11.72 -12.57 15.49
C ALA A 37 11.24 -13.12 14.13
N ASN A 38 12.14 -13.30 13.16
CA ASN A 38 11.76 -13.60 11.77
C ASN A 38 12.25 -15.00 11.34
N SER A 39 11.30 -15.91 11.07
CA SER A 39 11.61 -17.29 10.64
C SER A 39 12.30 -17.32 9.27
N GLU A 40 11.98 -16.42 8.36
CA GLU A 40 12.63 -16.32 7.04
C GLU A 40 14.12 -15.92 7.17
N ALA A 41 14.45 -15.05 8.15
CA ALA A 41 15.82 -14.66 8.41
C ALA A 41 16.68 -15.86 8.89
N LYS A 42 16.08 -16.81 9.60
CA LYS A 42 16.75 -18.01 10.12
C LYS A 42 17.10 -19.04 9.04
N LYS A 43 16.54 -18.91 7.84
CA LYS A 43 16.88 -19.79 6.70
C LYS A 43 18.26 -19.50 6.12
N TYR A 44 18.82 -18.32 6.37
CA TYR A 44 20.11 -17.94 5.78
C TYR A 44 21.26 -18.78 6.34
N MET A 45 22.22 -19.14 5.48
CA MET A 45 23.37 -19.98 5.82
C MET A 45 24.22 -19.39 6.95
N ARG A 46 24.36 -18.08 6.95
CA ARG A 46 25.12 -17.34 7.94
C ARG A 46 24.39 -16.06 8.35
N PHE A 47 24.57 -15.69 9.60
CA PHE A 47 24.02 -14.46 10.18
C PHE A 47 25.15 -13.59 10.76
N ARG A 48 25.03 -12.29 10.57
CA ARG A 48 25.82 -11.28 11.27
C ARG A 48 24.89 -10.15 11.70
N SER A 49 25.04 -9.72 12.95
CA SER A 49 24.19 -8.65 13.48
C SER A 49 24.79 -7.27 13.25
N TYR A 50 23.93 -6.27 13.18
CA TYR A 50 24.35 -4.87 13.19
C TYR A 50 25.10 -4.52 14.48
N GLU A 51 24.69 -5.12 15.60
CA GLU A 51 25.31 -4.94 16.90
C GLU A 51 26.78 -5.40 16.88
N THR A 52 27.08 -6.56 16.33
CA THR A 52 28.46 -7.10 16.21
C THR A 52 29.34 -6.19 15.36
N PHE A 53 28.83 -5.67 14.24
CA PHE A 53 29.59 -4.78 13.40
C PHE A 53 29.77 -3.39 14.03
N LYS A 54 28.78 -2.91 14.77
CA LYS A 54 28.91 -1.68 15.55
C LYS A 54 30.07 -1.79 16.55
N GLU A 55 30.11 -2.85 17.35
CA GLU A 55 31.20 -3.12 18.31
C GLU A 55 32.57 -3.20 17.62
N TYR A 56 32.64 -3.82 16.45
CA TYR A 56 33.86 -3.88 15.66
C TYR A 56 34.35 -2.49 15.25
N PHE A 57 33.46 -1.63 14.75
CA PHE A 57 33.81 -0.28 14.34
C PHE A 57 34.11 0.63 15.52
N ASP A 58 33.44 0.45 16.67
CA ASP A 58 33.75 1.21 17.89
C ASP A 58 35.19 0.97 18.36
N LYS A 59 35.74 -0.23 18.15
CA LYS A 59 37.10 -0.60 18.54
C LYS A 59 38.20 -0.06 17.60
N LYS A 60 37.85 0.34 16.39
CA LYS A 60 38.84 0.77 15.38
C LYS A 60 39.38 2.20 15.58
N GLY A 61 38.62 3.08 16.19
CA GLY A 61 39.06 4.42 16.58
C GLY A 61 39.30 5.43 15.45
N ASP A 62 39.16 5.04 14.18
CA ASP A 62 39.27 5.96 13.06
C ASP A 62 37.93 6.66 12.73
N ILE A 63 38.00 7.83 12.06
CA ILE A 63 36.83 8.68 11.76
C ILE A 63 35.78 7.90 10.94
N LEU A 64 36.20 7.13 9.94
CA LEU A 64 35.29 6.40 9.07
C LEU A 64 34.55 5.27 9.83
N SER A 65 35.27 4.58 10.71
CA SER A 65 34.70 3.57 11.59
C SER A 65 33.72 4.20 12.58
N HIS A 66 33.99 5.38 13.10
CA HIS A 66 33.06 6.11 13.95
C HIS A 66 31.74 6.43 13.23
N VAL A 67 31.82 6.96 12.00
CA VAL A 67 30.62 7.24 11.17
C VAL A 67 29.81 5.96 10.92
N ARG A 68 30.46 4.86 10.58
CA ARG A 68 29.80 3.56 10.36
C ARG A 68 29.12 3.02 11.62
N SER A 69 29.79 3.15 12.76
CA SER A 69 29.20 2.78 14.07
C SER A 69 27.94 3.58 14.36
N GLN A 70 27.96 4.91 14.13
CA GLN A 70 26.80 5.78 14.32
C GLN A 70 25.63 5.41 13.40
N GLN A 71 25.91 5.08 12.14
CA GLN A 71 24.87 4.63 11.19
C GLN A 71 24.22 3.32 11.65
N LEU A 72 25.03 2.36 12.13
CA LEU A 72 24.51 1.09 12.66
C LEU A 72 23.70 1.32 13.95
N ALA A 73 24.14 2.20 14.85
CA ALA A 73 23.41 2.56 16.06
C ALA A 73 22.02 3.12 15.73
N GLN A 74 21.93 4.01 14.73
CA GLN A 74 20.65 4.55 14.25
C GLN A 74 19.75 3.45 13.66
N ALA A 75 20.32 2.54 12.85
CA ALA A 75 19.57 1.43 12.26
C ALA A 75 19.04 0.46 13.32
N ILE A 76 19.83 0.11 14.33
CA ILE A 76 19.44 -0.70 15.49
C ILE A 76 18.30 -0.02 16.26
N THR A 77 18.41 1.28 16.48
CA THR A 77 17.39 2.05 17.21
C THR A 77 16.07 2.10 16.43
N LYS A 78 16.13 2.35 15.12
CA LYS A 78 14.95 2.32 14.25
C LYS A 78 14.28 0.94 14.23
N ALA A 79 15.06 -0.14 14.23
CA ALA A 79 14.52 -1.50 14.25
C ALA A 79 13.90 -1.91 15.60
N LYS A 80 14.28 -1.25 16.69
CA LYS A 80 13.68 -1.45 18.03
C LYS A 80 12.34 -0.74 18.17
N LYS A 81 12.17 0.39 17.48
CA LYS A 81 10.89 1.11 17.46
C LYS A 81 10.01 0.49 16.38
N PRO A 82 8.73 0.16 16.65
CA PRO A 82 7.76 -0.02 15.59
C PRO A 82 7.78 1.25 14.72
N PRO A 83 7.53 1.17 13.41
CA PRO A 83 7.38 2.38 12.62
C PRO A 83 6.34 3.24 13.35
N GLU A 84 6.79 4.35 13.92
CA GLU A 84 5.88 5.37 14.42
C GLU A 84 5.11 5.79 13.17
N ALA A 85 3.84 5.40 13.10
CA ALA A 85 2.94 6.08 12.20
C ALA A 85 3.07 7.55 12.58
N ASN A 86 3.59 8.39 11.71
CA ASN A 86 3.55 9.83 11.89
C ASN A 86 2.07 10.19 12.02
N VAL A 87 1.62 10.27 13.28
CA VAL A 87 0.24 10.64 13.59
C VAL A 87 0.17 12.14 13.33
N ASP A 88 -0.25 12.48 12.14
CA ASP A 88 -0.59 13.85 11.79
C ASP A 88 -1.88 14.21 12.54
N LYS A 89 -1.74 15.05 13.57
CA LYS A 89 -2.87 15.45 14.42
C LYS A 89 -3.96 16.16 13.61
N ASN A 90 -3.56 16.96 12.62
CA ASN A 90 -4.48 17.70 11.77
C ASN A 90 -5.23 16.73 10.83
N ALA A 91 -4.51 15.82 10.19
CA ALA A 91 -5.13 14.79 9.36
C ALA A 91 -6.09 13.89 10.18
N ASN A 92 -5.72 13.54 11.41
CA ASN A 92 -6.61 12.77 12.28
C ASN A 92 -7.89 13.54 12.64
N ALA A 93 -7.77 14.83 12.96
CA ALA A 93 -8.92 15.68 13.25
C ALA A 93 -9.81 15.80 12.00
N PHE A 94 -9.21 16.03 10.85
CA PHE A 94 -9.90 16.07 9.55
C PHE A 94 -10.69 14.79 9.29
N PHE A 95 -10.04 13.63 9.34
CA PHE A 95 -10.69 12.36 9.03
C PHE A 95 -11.75 11.94 10.06
N LYS A 96 -11.64 12.39 11.31
CA LYS A 96 -12.70 12.21 12.30
C LYS A 96 -13.98 12.95 11.88
N GLN A 97 -13.86 14.21 11.44
CA GLN A 97 -15.00 15.01 10.98
C GLN A 97 -15.51 14.53 9.61
N TYR A 98 -14.61 14.14 8.72
CA TYR A 98 -14.95 13.49 7.45
C TYR A 98 -15.82 12.23 7.67
N LEU A 99 -15.42 11.36 8.59
CA LEU A 99 -16.21 10.17 8.95
C LEU A 99 -17.56 10.52 9.54
N GLN A 100 -17.63 11.54 10.39
CA GLN A 100 -18.89 12.02 10.94
C GLN A 100 -19.81 12.53 9.83
N PHE A 101 -19.32 13.39 8.95
CA PHE A 101 -20.09 13.88 7.80
C PHE A 101 -20.56 12.75 6.88
N GLN A 102 -19.69 11.76 6.62
CA GLN A 102 -20.04 10.59 5.82
C GLN A 102 -21.18 9.80 6.47
N ARG A 103 -21.11 9.54 7.77
CA ARG A 103 -22.18 8.80 8.49
C ARG A 103 -23.52 9.52 8.50
N GLU A 104 -23.49 10.84 8.58
CA GLU A 104 -24.71 11.66 8.60
C GLU A 104 -25.38 11.72 7.22
N HIS A 105 -24.60 11.80 6.15
CA HIS A 105 -25.11 12.06 4.79
C HIS A 105 -25.08 10.84 3.87
N TYR A 106 -24.21 9.87 4.15
CA TYR A 106 -24.01 8.63 3.35
C TYR A 106 -23.95 7.40 4.27
N PRO A 107 -25.03 7.06 4.98
CA PRO A 107 -25.03 6.01 6.02
C PRO A 107 -24.81 4.60 5.44
N THR A 108 -25.00 4.40 4.15
CA THR A 108 -24.80 3.11 3.46
C THR A 108 -23.32 2.82 3.16
N LEU A 109 -22.44 3.82 3.26
CA LEU A 109 -21.01 3.64 3.04
C LEU A 109 -20.33 3.06 4.29
N ASP A 110 -19.66 1.92 4.13
CA ASP A 110 -18.85 1.28 5.18
C ASP A 110 -17.39 1.74 5.09
N MET A 111 -17.10 2.93 5.65
CA MET A 111 -15.73 3.42 5.72
C MET A 111 -14.95 2.68 6.80
N ARG A 112 -13.89 1.99 6.40
CA ARG A 112 -12.97 1.33 7.31
C ARG A 112 -12.01 2.36 7.91
N THR A 113 -11.99 2.45 9.23
CA THR A 113 -11.11 3.35 9.97
C THR A 113 -9.80 2.68 10.30
N SER A 114 -8.70 3.38 10.10
CA SER A 114 -7.38 2.99 10.58
C SER A 114 -6.69 4.17 11.27
N LYS A 115 -5.52 3.95 11.86
CA LYS A 115 -4.68 5.06 12.32
C LYS A 115 -4.31 5.92 11.13
N THR A 116 -4.74 7.18 11.14
CA THR A 116 -4.63 8.09 10.01
C THR A 116 -3.31 8.86 10.04
N SER A 117 -2.69 8.93 8.87
CA SER A 117 -1.59 9.85 8.55
C SER A 117 -2.04 10.74 7.40
N SER A 118 -1.31 11.81 7.12
CA SER A 118 -1.64 12.69 5.99
C SER A 118 -1.66 11.96 4.64
N GLY A 119 -0.94 10.84 4.52
CA GLY A 119 -0.95 9.98 3.33
C GLY A 119 -1.99 8.85 3.36
N TRP A 120 -2.89 8.83 4.34
CA TRP A 120 -3.91 7.79 4.42
C TRP A 120 -5.08 8.10 3.46
N TRP A 121 -5.59 7.06 2.84
CA TRP A 121 -6.76 7.13 1.98
C TRP A 121 -7.96 6.45 2.67
N PRO A 122 -9.08 7.14 2.88
CA PRO A 122 -10.33 6.49 3.25
C PRO A 122 -10.63 5.35 2.30
N HIS A 123 -10.98 4.19 2.84
CA HIS A 123 -11.36 3.06 2.02
C HIS A 123 -12.67 2.46 2.48
N TYR A 124 -13.43 1.96 1.53
CA TYR A 124 -14.78 1.48 1.71
C TYR A 124 -14.88 0.03 1.25
N GLY A 125 -15.56 -0.79 2.05
CA GLY A 125 -15.83 -2.18 1.72
C GLY A 125 -16.84 -2.31 0.59
N THR A 126 -16.73 -3.37 -0.21
CA THR A 126 -17.71 -3.75 -1.22
C THR A 126 -18.14 -5.21 -1.02
N ARG A 127 -19.26 -5.61 -1.62
CA ARG A 127 -19.70 -7.02 -1.63
C ARG A 127 -18.85 -7.92 -2.54
N LEU A 128 -17.91 -7.33 -3.28
CA LEU A 128 -17.00 -8.06 -4.18
C LEU A 128 -15.80 -8.73 -3.46
N GLY A 129 -15.81 -8.79 -2.14
CA GLY A 129 -14.75 -9.42 -1.34
C GLY A 129 -13.49 -8.56 -1.25
N ASP A 130 -12.37 -9.03 -1.83
CA ASP A 130 -11.06 -8.34 -1.74
C ASP A 130 -10.96 -7.04 -2.55
N THR A 131 -12.08 -6.49 -2.99
CA THR A 131 -12.15 -5.28 -3.80
C THR A 131 -12.61 -4.12 -2.93
N TYR A 132 -11.80 -3.06 -2.89
CA TYR A 132 -12.06 -1.87 -2.09
C TYR A 132 -12.11 -0.63 -2.95
N ILE A 133 -12.89 0.35 -2.49
CA ILE A 133 -12.90 1.70 -3.03
C ILE A 133 -12.01 2.56 -2.15
N TYR A 134 -11.09 3.29 -2.76
CA TYR A 134 -10.22 4.24 -2.09
C TYR A 134 -10.54 5.65 -2.54
N HIS A 135 -10.70 6.55 -1.58
CA HIS A 135 -10.73 7.99 -1.84
C HIS A 135 -9.33 8.57 -1.59
N LYS A 136 -8.63 8.87 -2.65
CA LYS A 136 -7.32 9.51 -2.63
C LYS A 136 -7.49 11.02 -2.48
N THR A 137 -7.79 11.42 -1.28
CA THR A 137 -8.24 12.78 -0.94
C THR A 137 -7.33 13.90 -1.46
N GLN A 138 -6.01 13.74 -1.35
CA GLN A 138 -5.05 14.75 -1.80
C GLN A 138 -4.74 14.66 -3.30
N GLU A 139 -4.88 13.48 -3.88
CA GLU A 139 -4.70 13.27 -5.32
C GLU A 139 -5.93 13.72 -6.13
N GLY A 140 -7.09 13.75 -5.48
CA GLY A 140 -8.35 14.13 -6.10
C GLY A 140 -8.93 13.04 -6.99
N SER A 141 -8.93 11.80 -6.51
CA SER A 141 -9.52 10.66 -7.23
C SER A 141 -10.22 9.68 -6.31
N VAL A 142 -11.25 9.03 -6.81
CA VAL A 142 -11.91 7.88 -6.20
C VAL A 142 -11.68 6.67 -7.10
N ILE A 143 -11.17 5.58 -6.54
CA ILE A 143 -10.76 4.41 -7.33
C ILE A 143 -11.33 3.11 -6.76
N LEU A 144 -11.85 2.24 -7.62
CA LEU A 144 -12.24 0.87 -7.32
C LEU A 144 -11.17 -0.07 -7.88
N ILE A 145 -10.40 -0.74 -7.01
CA ILE A 145 -9.20 -1.51 -7.38
C ILE A 145 -9.51 -2.99 -7.54
N PHE A 146 -8.99 -3.58 -8.62
CA PHE A 146 -9.00 -5.02 -8.91
C PHE A 146 -7.56 -5.55 -8.87
N PRO A 147 -7.14 -6.21 -7.75
CA PRO A 147 -5.78 -6.68 -7.58
C PRO A 147 -5.41 -7.79 -8.57
N ASN A 148 -4.17 -7.76 -9.08
CA ASN A 148 -3.60 -8.79 -9.97
C ASN A 148 -4.43 -9.09 -11.24
N ALA A 149 -5.10 -8.10 -11.80
CA ALA A 149 -6.05 -8.25 -12.91
C ALA A 149 -5.61 -7.53 -14.20
N THR A 150 -4.33 -7.25 -14.37
CA THR A 150 -3.80 -6.47 -15.52
C THR A 150 -4.12 -7.07 -16.88
N ALA A 151 -4.29 -8.40 -16.97
CA ALA A 151 -4.68 -9.07 -18.21
C ALA A 151 -6.13 -8.75 -18.67
N HIS A 152 -6.91 -8.05 -17.85
CA HIS A 152 -8.34 -7.77 -18.10
C HIS A 152 -8.62 -6.27 -18.31
N MET A 153 -7.62 -5.52 -18.75
CA MET A 153 -7.77 -4.09 -18.96
C MET A 153 -8.86 -3.77 -20.00
N ASP A 154 -8.93 -4.51 -21.09
CA ASP A 154 -9.93 -4.30 -22.14
C ASP A 154 -11.36 -4.47 -21.59
N THR A 155 -11.60 -5.52 -20.82
CA THR A 155 -12.89 -5.73 -20.14
C THR A 155 -13.21 -4.57 -19.18
N LEU A 156 -12.20 -4.03 -18.48
CA LEU A 156 -12.42 -2.91 -17.58
C LEU A 156 -12.72 -1.61 -18.34
N GLN A 157 -12.14 -1.42 -19.51
CA GLN A 157 -12.44 -0.29 -20.41
C GLN A 157 -13.89 -0.34 -20.92
N GLU A 158 -14.37 -1.53 -21.26
CA GLU A 158 -15.77 -1.75 -21.64
C GLU A 158 -16.72 -1.42 -20.48
N ILE A 159 -16.39 -1.87 -19.27
CA ILE A 159 -17.15 -1.54 -18.05
C ILE A 159 -17.14 -0.04 -17.80
N ALA A 160 -15.99 0.64 -17.93
CA ALA A 160 -15.91 2.08 -17.79
C ALA A 160 -16.75 2.82 -18.83
N SER A 161 -16.77 2.34 -20.08
CA SER A 161 -17.64 2.92 -21.11
C SER A 161 -19.11 2.76 -20.76
N TRP A 162 -19.51 1.55 -20.37
CA TRP A 162 -20.89 1.30 -19.94
C TRP A 162 -21.30 2.19 -18.76
N LEU A 163 -20.43 2.37 -17.76
CA LEU A 163 -20.70 3.25 -16.61
C LEU A 163 -20.89 4.71 -17.00
N ARG A 164 -20.11 5.21 -17.96
CA ARG A 164 -20.29 6.58 -18.49
C ARG A 164 -21.68 6.78 -19.09
N ASP A 165 -22.17 5.79 -19.80
CA ASP A 165 -23.50 5.85 -20.44
C ASP A 165 -24.65 5.66 -19.41
N HIS A 166 -24.32 5.17 -18.19
CA HIS A 166 -25.30 4.81 -17.15
C HIS A 166 -25.15 5.68 -15.87
N GLY A 167 -24.74 6.92 -16.01
CA GLY A 167 -24.80 7.91 -14.93
C GLY A 167 -23.49 8.18 -14.18
N LEU A 168 -22.36 7.65 -14.65
CA LEU A 168 -21.02 7.93 -14.12
C LEU A 168 -20.08 8.49 -15.21
N PRO A 169 -20.34 9.70 -15.74
CA PRO A 169 -19.70 10.22 -16.96
C PRO A 169 -18.19 10.41 -16.83
N GLY A 170 -17.66 10.59 -15.62
CA GLY A 170 -16.23 10.80 -15.35
C GLY A 170 -15.42 9.52 -15.10
N VAL A 171 -16.01 8.33 -15.23
CA VAL A 171 -15.31 7.08 -14.94
C VAL A 171 -14.42 6.63 -16.10
N PHE A 172 -13.19 6.21 -15.78
CA PHE A 172 -12.23 5.64 -16.72
C PHE A 172 -11.47 4.46 -16.11
N ALA A 173 -10.95 3.57 -16.97
CA ALA A 173 -10.11 2.47 -16.57
C ALA A 173 -8.64 2.93 -16.53
N THR A 174 -7.90 2.50 -15.51
CA THR A 174 -6.48 2.84 -15.33
C THR A 174 -5.68 1.67 -14.75
N THR A 175 -4.36 1.73 -14.86
CA THR A 175 -3.44 0.78 -14.26
C THR A 175 -2.90 1.30 -12.94
N ALA A 176 -2.74 0.42 -11.97
CA ALA A 176 -2.12 0.71 -10.67
C ALA A 176 -1.12 -0.41 -10.33
N SER A 177 0.11 -0.29 -10.82
CA SER A 177 1.17 -1.31 -10.67
C SER A 177 0.73 -2.68 -11.24
N LYS A 178 0.50 -3.68 -10.37
CA LYS A 178 0.00 -5.03 -10.74
C LYS A 178 -1.52 -5.14 -10.76
N SER A 179 -2.22 -4.04 -10.59
CA SER A 179 -3.68 -3.95 -10.48
C SER A 179 -4.23 -3.09 -11.59
N ILE A 180 -5.52 -3.24 -11.86
CA ILE A 180 -6.31 -2.30 -12.67
C ILE A 180 -7.39 -1.68 -11.80
N ALA A 181 -7.90 -0.51 -12.18
CA ALA A 181 -8.90 0.18 -11.40
C ALA A 181 -9.88 0.96 -12.30
N LEU A 182 -11.12 1.07 -11.86
CA LEU A 182 -12.04 2.13 -12.28
C LEU A 182 -11.72 3.36 -11.45
N SER A 183 -11.51 4.48 -12.09
CA SER A 183 -11.16 5.74 -11.47
C SER A 183 -12.12 6.85 -11.91
N THR A 184 -12.39 7.79 -11.01
CA THR A 184 -13.06 9.04 -11.35
C THR A 184 -12.37 10.19 -10.63
N ASP A 185 -12.21 11.30 -11.32
CA ASP A 185 -11.61 12.49 -10.73
C ASP A 185 -12.64 13.22 -9.87
N VAL A 186 -12.16 13.72 -8.73
CA VAL A 186 -12.95 14.48 -7.75
C VAL A 186 -12.13 15.66 -7.23
N PRO A 187 -12.74 16.64 -6.56
CA PRO A 187 -11.99 17.72 -5.92
C PRO A 187 -10.93 17.21 -4.95
N LYS A 188 -9.76 17.87 -4.92
CA LYS A 188 -8.69 17.58 -3.95
C LYS A 188 -9.06 18.16 -2.60
N LEU A 189 -8.91 17.38 -1.55
CA LEU A 189 -9.13 17.82 -0.17
C LEU A 189 -7.80 18.03 0.55
N LYS A 190 -7.66 19.14 1.25
CA LYS A 190 -6.47 19.50 2.02
C LYS A 190 -6.58 18.95 3.45
N VAL A 191 -6.25 17.70 3.64
CA VAL A 191 -6.43 16.97 4.92
C VAL A 191 -5.57 17.49 6.07
N THR A 192 -4.58 18.33 5.81
CA THR A 192 -3.73 18.98 6.82
C THR A 192 -4.30 20.33 7.30
N GLU A 193 -5.32 20.85 6.65
CA GLU A 193 -6.06 22.03 7.05
C GLU A 193 -7.28 21.65 7.91
N PRO A 194 -7.83 22.59 8.72
CA PRO A 194 -9.07 22.38 9.45
C PRO A 194 -10.22 21.93 8.51
N PHE A 195 -11.02 20.98 8.94
CA PHE A 195 -12.13 20.43 8.14
C PHE A 195 -13.15 21.51 7.75
N GLU A 196 -13.34 22.49 8.60
CA GLU A 196 -14.25 23.63 8.37
C GLU A 196 -13.87 24.48 7.16
N HIS A 197 -12.61 24.42 6.73
CA HIS A 197 -12.12 25.09 5.53
C HIS A 197 -12.43 24.31 4.24
N THR A 198 -12.92 23.07 4.38
CA THR A 198 -13.28 22.24 3.22
C THR A 198 -14.62 22.70 2.64
N SER A 199 -14.64 22.92 1.35
CA SER A 199 -15.87 23.22 0.61
C SER A 199 -16.87 22.06 0.77
N LYS A 200 -18.06 22.32 1.30
CA LYS A 200 -19.11 21.31 1.41
C LYS A 200 -19.54 20.73 0.06
N PRO A 201 -19.68 21.52 -1.02
CA PRO A 201 -19.91 20.98 -2.36
C PRO A 201 -18.82 20.02 -2.82
N ASP A 202 -17.53 20.35 -2.58
CA ASP A 202 -16.41 19.47 -2.97
C ASP A 202 -16.42 18.16 -2.19
N LEU A 203 -16.66 18.25 -0.88
CA LEU A 203 -16.78 17.06 -0.02
C LEU A 203 -17.92 16.16 -0.47
N LYS A 204 -19.06 16.78 -0.82
CA LYS A 204 -20.21 16.05 -1.35
C LYS A 204 -19.90 15.39 -2.68
N ALA A 205 -19.27 16.10 -3.62
CA ALA A 205 -18.87 15.53 -4.92
C ALA A 205 -17.93 14.30 -4.74
N CYS A 206 -17.00 14.37 -3.78
CA CYS A 206 -16.15 13.23 -3.45
C CYS A 206 -16.95 12.02 -2.95
N LEU A 207 -17.89 12.24 -2.02
CA LEU A 207 -18.68 11.16 -1.44
C LEU A 207 -19.75 10.63 -2.40
N ASP A 208 -20.32 11.47 -3.26
CA ASP A 208 -21.21 11.04 -4.34
C ASP A 208 -20.49 10.07 -5.31
N ALA A 209 -19.22 10.34 -5.63
CA ALA A 209 -18.41 9.43 -6.44
C ALA A 209 -18.09 8.11 -5.72
N VAL A 210 -17.80 8.15 -4.41
CA VAL A 210 -17.64 6.95 -3.58
C VAL A 210 -18.93 6.14 -3.57
N GLN A 211 -20.08 6.79 -3.34
CA GLN A 211 -21.38 6.12 -3.30
C GLN A 211 -21.68 5.46 -4.65
N ALA A 212 -21.49 6.19 -5.75
CA ALA A 212 -21.78 5.68 -7.08
C ALA A 212 -20.94 4.44 -7.44
N LEU A 213 -19.63 4.45 -7.15
CA LEU A 213 -18.78 3.26 -7.34
C LEU A 213 -19.12 2.13 -6.38
N THR A 214 -19.57 2.43 -5.14
CA THR A 214 -20.04 1.44 -4.17
C THR A 214 -21.33 0.78 -4.64
N ASP A 215 -22.27 1.56 -5.09
CA ASP A 215 -23.56 1.07 -5.62
C ASP A 215 -23.33 0.18 -6.83
N PHE A 216 -22.50 0.61 -7.78
CA PHE A 216 -22.08 -0.22 -8.91
C PHE A 216 -21.45 -1.53 -8.42
N ALA A 217 -20.44 -1.48 -7.55
CA ALA A 217 -19.73 -2.66 -7.07
C ALA A 217 -20.65 -3.65 -6.32
N ASN A 218 -21.74 -3.18 -5.75
CA ASN A 218 -22.70 -3.97 -4.98
C ASN A 218 -23.88 -4.48 -5.80
N THR A 219 -24.00 -4.13 -7.11
CA THR A 219 -25.05 -4.64 -7.98
C THR A 219 -24.78 -6.07 -8.44
N VAL A 220 -25.83 -6.81 -8.77
CA VAL A 220 -25.74 -8.19 -9.31
C VAL A 220 -25.03 -8.18 -10.67
N ASP A 221 -25.31 -7.20 -11.52
CA ASP A 221 -24.69 -7.06 -12.84
C ASP A 221 -23.19 -6.78 -12.75
N ALA A 222 -22.75 -5.99 -11.76
CA ALA A 222 -21.33 -5.80 -11.50
C ALA A 222 -20.66 -7.12 -11.11
N ALA A 223 -21.27 -7.91 -10.24
CA ALA A 223 -20.73 -9.21 -9.84
C ALA A 223 -20.57 -10.15 -11.05
N GLN A 224 -21.50 -10.17 -11.99
CA GLN A 224 -21.41 -10.95 -13.22
C GLN A 224 -20.33 -10.42 -14.17
N ARG A 225 -20.26 -9.12 -14.43
CA ARG A 225 -19.25 -8.48 -15.28
C ARG A 225 -17.84 -8.61 -14.73
N ILE A 226 -17.69 -8.45 -13.41
CA ILE A 226 -16.41 -8.54 -12.69
C ILE A 226 -16.04 -10.00 -12.42
N SER A 227 -16.97 -10.95 -12.40
CA SER A 227 -16.65 -12.38 -12.26
C SER A 227 -15.82 -12.90 -13.43
N ALA A 228 -15.93 -12.31 -14.59
CA ALA A 228 -15.03 -12.58 -15.73
C ALA A 228 -13.58 -12.21 -15.37
N ILE A 229 -13.36 -11.10 -14.66
CA ILE A 229 -12.04 -10.66 -14.18
C ILE A 229 -11.48 -11.60 -13.10
N LYS A 230 -12.33 -12.24 -12.29
CA LYS A 230 -11.93 -13.16 -11.20
C LYS A 230 -11.72 -14.60 -11.66
N LYS A 231 -12.46 -15.09 -12.64
CA LYS A 231 -12.39 -16.49 -13.12
C LYS A 231 -11.07 -16.83 -13.83
N ALA A 232 -10.36 -15.87 -14.35
CA ALA A 232 -9.05 -16.08 -14.97
C ALA A 232 -7.89 -16.24 -13.96
N LYS A 233 -8.18 -16.40 -12.66
CA LYS A 233 -7.20 -16.69 -11.58
C LYS A 233 -6.97 -18.19 -11.35
N LYS A 234 -7.60 -19.08 -12.09
CA LYS A 234 -7.37 -20.52 -12.07
C LYS A 234 -6.75 -20.98 -13.39
#